data_c911e6c76084f5cc93c2510f0e460f73
#
_entry.id   c911e6c76084f5cc93c2510f0e460f73
#
_cell.length_a   1.000
_cell.length_b   1.000
_cell.length_c   1.000
_cell.angle_alpha   90.00
_cell.angle_beta   90.00
_cell.angle_gamma   90.00
#
_symmetry.space_group_name_H-M   'P 1'
#
loop_
_entity.id
_entity.type
_entity.pdbx_description
1 polymer ?
#
loop_
_entity_poly.entity_id
_entity_poly.type
_entity_poly.pdbx_seq_one_letter_code
_entity_poly.pdbx_strand_id
1 'polypeptide(L)'
;VFWDMTEITSKVETIDHPGGEDSEGWTESILHITITPKTADEMRAVYAFTDEQNSALTELLSDQAALASLAGSLTITSADLLEVIRALPADLDQARKEAVETALSLVGKVGYFWGGKSLVIGWDSRWGTLREVTAAGSSTTGTYRPYGLDCSGMMDWIFYNITGGEYILGRGGGATAQ
;
A
#
# COMPACT_ATOMS: atom_id res chain seq x y z
N VAL A 1 5.17 9.11 -6.42
CA VAL A 1 3.88 9.38 -7.10
C VAL A 1 2.90 10.06 -6.15
N PHE A 2 2.50 9.47 -5.02
CA PHE A 2 1.52 10.09 -4.09
C PHE A 2 1.94 11.51 -3.68
N TRP A 3 3.18 11.70 -3.25
CA TRP A 3 3.69 13.01 -2.84
C TRP A 3 3.74 14.03 -3.96
N ASP A 4 4.00 13.58 -5.20
CA ASP A 4 4.03 14.48 -6.37
C ASP A 4 2.62 14.94 -6.74
N MET A 5 1.61 14.08 -6.51
CA MET A 5 0.21 14.32 -6.85
C MET A 5 -0.57 15.06 -5.73
N THR A 6 0.09 15.39 -4.64
CA THR A 6 -0.61 15.93 -3.47
C THR A 6 0.16 17.12 -2.92
N GLU A 7 -0.53 18.23 -2.73
CA GLU A 7 -0.04 19.37 -1.97
C GLU A 7 -0.55 19.27 -0.53
N ILE A 8 0.38 19.29 0.42
CA ILE A 8 0.04 19.24 1.84
C ILE A 8 0.51 20.55 2.47
N THR A 9 -0.44 21.31 3.02
CA THR A 9 -0.15 22.51 3.78
C THR A 9 -0.61 22.34 5.22
N SER A 10 0.06 23.00 6.14
CA SER A 10 -0.32 23.00 7.54
C SER A 10 -0.31 24.41 8.12
N LYS A 11 -1.26 24.67 9.00
CA LYS A 11 -1.37 25.90 9.77
C LYS A 11 -1.70 25.55 11.23
N VAL A 12 -1.00 26.19 12.15
CA VAL A 12 -1.35 26.12 13.57
C VAL A 12 -2.20 27.34 13.91
N GLU A 13 -3.35 27.10 14.50
CA GLU A 13 -4.21 28.12 15.09
C GLU A 13 -4.08 28.03 16.62
N THR A 14 -3.87 29.17 17.24
CA THR A 14 -3.75 29.25 18.69
C THR A 14 -4.94 30.04 19.24
N ILE A 15 -5.68 29.42 20.16
CA ILE A 15 -6.84 30.02 20.82
C ILE A 15 -6.52 30.14 22.29
N ASP A 16 -6.54 31.39 22.76
CA ASP A 16 -6.35 31.68 24.18
C ASP A 16 -7.70 31.71 24.91
N HIS A 17 -7.80 30.89 25.93
CA HIS A 17 -8.94 30.84 26.83
C HIS A 17 -8.56 31.58 28.12
N PRO A 18 -9.04 32.84 28.29
CA PRO A 18 -8.69 33.61 29.46
C PRO A 18 -9.27 32.99 30.73
N GLY A 19 -8.49 33.00 31.80
CA GLY A 19 -8.93 32.54 33.12
C GLY A 19 -10.01 33.44 33.70
N GLY A 20 -10.85 32.87 34.59
CA GLY A 20 -11.82 33.59 35.39
C GLY A 20 -11.31 33.79 36.82
N GLU A 21 -12.15 34.38 37.70
CA GLU A 21 -11.79 34.66 39.11
C GLU A 21 -11.36 33.37 39.89
N ASP A 22 -11.83 32.17 39.46
CA ASP A 22 -11.56 30.89 40.11
C ASP A 22 -10.89 29.84 39.17
N SER A 23 -10.39 30.25 37.96
CA SER A 23 -9.77 29.35 37.02
C SER A 23 -8.57 29.98 36.32
N GLU A 24 -7.49 29.20 36.15
CA GLU A 24 -6.35 29.59 35.32
C GLU A 24 -6.73 29.59 33.85
N GLY A 25 -6.26 30.58 33.08
CA GLY A 25 -6.38 30.57 31.63
C GLY A 25 -5.51 29.46 31.01
N TRP A 26 -5.91 29.01 29.82
CA TRP A 26 -5.16 28.02 29.06
C TRP A 26 -5.18 28.36 27.57
N THR A 27 -4.22 27.81 26.85
CA THR A 27 -4.06 28.03 25.42
C THR A 27 -4.26 26.71 24.69
N GLU A 28 -5.09 26.70 23.67
CA GLU A 28 -5.30 25.58 22.76
C GLU A 28 -4.53 25.80 21.46
N SER A 29 -3.86 24.77 20.98
CA SER A 29 -3.21 24.81 19.68
C SER A 29 -3.83 23.75 18.76
N ILE A 30 -4.44 24.21 17.67
CA ILE A 30 -5.11 23.37 16.67
C ILE A 30 -4.23 23.31 15.43
N LEU A 31 -3.82 22.10 15.04
CA LEU A 31 -3.12 21.88 13.79
C LEU A 31 -4.13 21.61 12.66
N HIS A 32 -4.22 22.55 11.72
CA HIS A 32 -4.98 22.37 10.48
C HIS A 32 -4.06 21.79 9.40
N ILE A 33 -4.42 20.64 8.86
CA ILE A 33 -3.74 20.03 7.72
C ILE A 33 -4.70 20.08 6.54
N THR A 34 -4.26 20.70 5.44
CA THR A 34 -4.99 20.73 4.19
C THR A 34 -4.27 19.87 3.17
N ILE A 35 -4.98 18.92 2.57
CA ILE A 35 -4.48 18.02 1.54
C ILE A 35 -5.22 18.33 0.25
N THR A 36 -4.50 18.82 -0.75
CA THR A 36 -5.06 19.19 -2.05
C THR A 36 -4.50 18.26 -3.12
N PRO A 37 -5.33 17.42 -3.76
CA PRO A 37 -4.89 16.59 -4.87
C PRO A 37 -4.67 17.47 -6.12
N LYS A 38 -3.61 17.18 -6.85
CA LYS A 38 -3.36 17.76 -8.18
C LYS A 38 -4.18 17.03 -9.24
N THR A 39 -4.61 17.78 -10.23
CA THR A 39 -5.33 17.25 -11.39
C THR A 39 -4.41 16.48 -12.35
N ALA A 40 -5.00 15.65 -13.20
CA ALA A 40 -4.25 14.94 -14.24
C ALA A 40 -3.52 15.91 -15.17
N ASP A 41 -4.12 17.07 -15.49
CA ASP A 41 -3.50 18.06 -16.37
C ASP A 41 -2.30 18.75 -15.72
N GLU A 42 -2.38 19.06 -14.43
CA GLU A 42 -1.23 19.55 -13.68
C GLU A 42 -0.09 18.52 -13.65
N MET A 43 -0.42 17.24 -13.52
CA MET A 43 0.57 16.18 -13.52
C MET A 43 1.21 15.93 -14.88
N ARG A 44 0.46 16.16 -16.00
CA ARG A 44 1.03 16.14 -17.36
C ARG A 44 2.18 17.12 -17.51
N ALA A 45 2.02 18.31 -16.95
CA ALA A 45 3.06 19.35 -16.97
C ALA A 45 4.25 18.98 -16.08
N VAL A 46 4.00 18.41 -14.89
CA VAL A 46 5.06 18.01 -13.94
C VAL A 46 5.93 16.88 -14.50
N TYR A 47 5.31 15.87 -15.13
CA TYR A 47 6.05 14.71 -15.66
C TYR A 47 6.51 14.89 -17.12
N ALA A 48 6.15 15.98 -17.77
CA ALA A 48 6.51 16.23 -19.18
C ALA A 48 6.20 15.03 -20.09
N PHE A 49 4.96 14.52 -20.03
CA PHE A 49 4.55 13.36 -20.82
C PHE A 49 4.70 13.58 -22.31
N THR A 50 5.11 12.54 -23.03
CA THR A 50 5.09 12.54 -24.50
C THR A 50 3.66 12.58 -25.05
N ASP A 51 3.51 12.87 -26.34
CA ASP A 51 2.19 12.91 -27.00
C ASP A 51 1.47 11.55 -26.91
N GLU A 52 2.20 10.44 -27.04
CA GLU A 52 1.67 9.09 -26.88
C GLU A 52 1.18 8.82 -25.44
N GLN A 53 1.97 9.24 -24.45
CA GLN A 53 1.59 9.11 -23.04
C GLN A 53 0.37 9.97 -22.69
N ASN A 54 0.31 11.19 -23.26
CA ASN A 54 -0.83 12.07 -23.09
C ASN A 54 -2.10 11.51 -23.72
N SER A 55 -1.98 10.89 -24.91
CA SER A 55 -3.11 10.22 -25.59
C SER A 55 -3.61 9.03 -24.79
N ALA A 56 -2.70 8.16 -24.31
CA ALA A 56 -3.04 7.00 -23.49
C ALA A 56 -3.70 7.41 -22.17
N LEU A 57 -3.20 8.48 -21.51
CA LEU A 57 -3.81 9.01 -20.30
C LEU A 57 -5.21 9.57 -20.56
N THR A 58 -5.41 10.26 -21.70
CA THR A 58 -6.71 10.80 -22.06
C THR A 58 -7.73 9.69 -22.32
N GLU A 59 -7.34 8.63 -23.01
CA GLU A 59 -8.17 7.45 -23.23
C GLU A 59 -8.54 6.78 -21.90
N LEU A 60 -7.57 6.58 -21.02
CA LEU A 60 -7.80 6.01 -19.67
C LEU A 60 -8.76 6.86 -18.85
N LEU A 61 -8.61 8.20 -18.85
CA LEU A 61 -9.47 9.11 -18.11
C LEU A 61 -10.88 9.23 -18.71
N SER A 62 -11.06 8.89 -19.99
CA SER A 62 -12.39 8.89 -20.64
C SER A 62 -13.28 7.75 -20.18
N ASP A 63 -12.71 6.65 -19.71
CA ASP A 63 -13.44 5.50 -19.14
C ASP A 63 -13.49 5.56 -17.61
N GLN A 64 -14.36 6.43 -17.11
CA GLN A 64 -14.55 6.60 -15.66
C GLN A 64 -15.04 5.32 -14.97
N ALA A 65 -15.76 4.45 -15.67
CA ALA A 65 -16.24 3.19 -15.10
C ALA A 65 -15.09 2.21 -14.90
N ALA A 66 -14.20 2.09 -15.89
CA ALA A 66 -12.98 1.27 -15.76
C ALA A 66 -12.06 1.82 -14.69
N LEU A 67 -11.87 3.15 -14.62
CA LEU A 67 -11.09 3.80 -13.55
C LEU A 67 -11.69 3.57 -12.17
N ALA A 68 -13.00 3.74 -12.01
CA ALA A 68 -13.68 3.50 -10.73
C ALA A 68 -13.58 2.03 -10.31
N SER A 69 -13.71 1.09 -11.25
CA SER A 69 -13.52 -0.35 -11.00
C SER A 69 -12.07 -0.65 -10.59
N LEU A 70 -11.11 -0.08 -11.29
CA LEU A 70 -9.69 -0.25 -10.98
C LEU A 70 -9.35 0.37 -9.62
N ALA A 71 -9.80 1.59 -9.36
CA ALA A 71 -9.61 2.28 -8.08
C ALA A 71 -10.33 1.55 -6.93
N GLY A 72 -11.55 1.08 -7.16
CA GLY A 72 -12.33 0.29 -6.20
C GLY A 72 -11.66 -1.04 -5.87
N SER A 73 -11.01 -1.68 -6.82
CA SER A 73 -10.23 -2.90 -6.57
C SER A 73 -8.90 -2.64 -5.85
N LEU A 74 -8.40 -1.38 -5.88
CA LEU A 74 -7.16 -0.97 -5.21
C LEU A 74 -7.40 -0.36 -3.81
N THR A 75 -8.62 0.07 -3.51
CA THR A 75 -8.99 0.67 -2.23
C THR A 75 -9.69 -0.35 -1.32
N ILE A 76 -8.92 -1.30 -0.82
CA ILE A 76 -9.33 -1.96 0.44
C ILE A 76 -9.05 -0.92 1.53
N THR A 77 -10.11 -0.37 2.09
CA THR A 77 -10.01 0.63 3.14
C THR A 77 -9.49 -0.01 4.43
N SER A 78 -8.85 0.78 5.28
CA SER A 78 -8.46 0.30 6.63
C SER A 78 -9.66 -0.21 7.42
N ALA A 79 -10.88 0.25 7.11
CA ALA A 79 -12.12 -0.22 7.71
C ALA A 79 -12.44 -1.66 7.30
N ASP A 80 -12.29 -2.01 6.01
CA ASP A 80 -12.53 -3.37 5.51
C ASP A 80 -11.53 -4.36 6.13
N LEU A 81 -10.27 -3.96 6.27
CA LEU A 81 -9.25 -4.78 6.92
C LEU A 81 -9.57 -5.03 8.41
N LEU A 82 -10.05 -4.00 9.12
CA LEU A 82 -10.48 -4.12 10.50
C LEU A 82 -11.72 -5.03 10.65
N GLU A 83 -12.64 -5.01 9.69
CA GLU A 83 -13.80 -5.89 9.67
C GLU A 83 -13.38 -7.35 9.51
N VAL A 84 -12.45 -7.65 8.60
CA VAL A 84 -11.88 -8.99 8.45
C VAL A 84 -11.23 -9.46 9.76
N ILE A 85 -10.43 -8.62 10.41
CA ILE A 85 -9.78 -8.95 11.69
C ILE A 85 -10.83 -9.22 12.79
N ARG A 86 -11.91 -8.43 12.84
CA ARG A 86 -13.00 -8.62 13.82
C ARG A 86 -13.81 -9.89 13.58
N ALA A 87 -13.89 -10.33 12.32
CA ALA A 87 -14.60 -11.55 11.93
C ALA A 87 -13.79 -12.83 12.20
N LEU A 88 -12.53 -12.72 12.58
CA LEU A 88 -11.74 -13.90 12.95
C LEU A 88 -12.33 -14.61 14.17
N PRO A 89 -12.31 -15.97 14.21
CA PRO A 89 -12.76 -16.73 15.36
C PRO A 89 -12.07 -16.27 16.65
N ALA A 90 -12.83 -16.11 17.73
CA ALA A 90 -12.30 -15.63 19.00
C ALA A 90 -11.29 -16.62 19.64
N ASP A 91 -11.39 -17.89 19.29
CA ASP A 91 -10.53 -18.99 19.72
C ASP A 91 -9.35 -19.27 18.77
N LEU A 92 -9.16 -18.42 17.75
CA LEU A 92 -8.03 -18.54 16.85
C LEU A 92 -6.72 -18.35 17.64
N ASP A 93 -5.77 -19.27 17.47
CA ASP A 93 -4.48 -19.15 18.12
C ASP A 93 -3.72 -17.90 17.64
N GLN A 94 -2.85 -17.40 18.52
CA GLN A 94 -2.15 -16.13 18.31
C GLN A 94 -1.29 -16.13 17.03
N ALA A 95 -0.59 -17.23 16.75
CA ALA A 95 0.28 -17.32 15.57
C ALA A 95 -0.52 -17.23 14.25
N ARG A 96 -1.70 -17.86 14.21
CA ARG A 96 -2.59 -17.77 13.05
C ARG A 96 -3.17 -16.37 12.89
N LYS A 97 -3.53 -15.72 13.99
CA LYS A 97 -4.00 -14.34 13.98
C LYS A 97 -2.93 -13.41 13.43
N GLU A 98 -1.71 -13.51 13.94
CA GLU A 98 -0.56 -12.75 13.45
C GLU A 98 -0.27 -13.01 11.96
N ALA A 99 -0.42 -14.25 11.50
CA ALA A 99 -0.25 -14.58 10.09
C ALA A 99 -1.29 -13.86 9.21
N VAL A 100 -2.56 -13.83 9.64
CA VAL A 100 -3.64 -13.11 8.93
C VAL A 100 -3.39 -11.61 8.94
N GLU A 101 -3.07 -11.03 10.09
CA GLU A 101 -2.77 -9.60 10.24
C GLU A 101 -1.57 -9.19 9.37
N THR A 102 -0.53 -10.02 9.34
CA THR A 102 0.66 -9.82 8.50
C THR A 102 0.29 -9.88 7.01
N ALA A 103 -0.52 -10.86 6.59
CA ALA A 103 -1.02 -10.96 5.22
C ALA A 103 -1.83 -9.73 4.81
N LEU A 104 -2.75 -9.29 5.67
CA LEU A 104 -3.60 -8.11 5.45
C LEU A 104 -2.78 -6.82 5.32
N SER A 105 -1.61 -6.74 5.95
CA SER A 105 -0.72 -5.58 5.85
C SER A 105 -0.20 -5.33 4.44
N LEU A 106 -0.20 -6.34 3.56
CA LEU A 106 0.23 -6.28 2.17
C LEU A 106 -0.88 -5.84 1.21
N VAL A 107 -2.13 -5.99 1.61
CA VAL A 107 -3.30 -5.77 0.74
C VAL A 107 -3.33 -4.32 0.25
N GLY A 108 -3.45 -4.15 -1.07
CA GLY A 108 -3.44 -2.85 -1.73
C GLY A 108 -2.06 -2.16 -1.80
N LYS A 109 -1.02 -2.77 -1.23
CA LYS A 109 0.33 -2.17 -1.17
C LYS A 109 1.37 -2.95 -1.98
N VAL A 110 1.23 -4.27 -2.05
CA VAL A 110 2.19 -5.13 -2.74
C VAL A 110 1.47 -5.90 -3.83
N GLY A 111 1.89 -5.71 -5.07
CA GLY A 111 1.32 -6.37 -6.23
C GLY A 111 1.87 -7.77 -6.46
N TYR A 112 1.22 -8.50 -7.38
CA TYR A 112 1.68 -9.79 -7.82
C TYR A 112 2.86 -9.66 -8.80
N PHE A 113 3.92 -10.42 -8.55
CA PHE A 113 5.09 -10.51 -9.42
C PHE A 113 5.53 -11.98 -9.54
N TRP A 114 5.48 -12.53 -10.74
CA TRP A 114 5.83 -13.92 -10.99
C TRP A 114 7.29 -14.22 -10.63
N GLY A 115 7.54 -15.19 -9.72
CA GLY A 115 8.84 -15.46 -9.13
C GLY A 115 9.28 -14.46 -8.06
N GLY A 116 8.38 -13.57 -7.63
CA GLY A 116 8.67 -12.57 -6.60
C GLY A 116 8.79 -13.17 -5.21
N LYS A 117 9.89 -12.88 -4.55
CA LYS A 117 10.25 -13.39 -3.22
C LYS A 117 10.81 -12.30 -2.34
N SER A 118 10.51 -12.37 -1.05
CA SER A 118 11.13 -11.52 -0.03
C SER A 118 11.38 -12.30 1.26
N LEU A 119 12.58 -12.21 1.77
CA LEU A 119 12.98 -12.65 3.11
C LEU A 119 13.52 -11.43 3.87
N VAL A 120 12.70 -10.38 3.91
CA VAL A 120 12.98 -9.14 4.64
C VAL A 120 11.95 -9.01 5.74
N ILE A 121 12.38 -8.69 6.96
CA ILE A 121 11.45 -8.35 8.05
C ILE A 121 10.88 -6.96 7.77
N GLY A 122 9.57 -6.85 7.79
CA GLY A 122 8.87 -5.62 7.48
C GLY A 122 8.84 -5.30 5.97
N TRP A 123 8.88 -4.04 5.63
CA TRP A 123 8.75 -3.55 4.25
C TRP A 123 9.99 -3.81 3.42
N ASP A 124 9.84 -4.47 2.28
CA ASP A 124 10.94 -4.65 1.33
C ASP A 124 10.97 -3.44 0.37
N SER A 125 12.06 -2.68 0.40
CA SER A 125 12.24 -1.48 -0.43
C SER A 125 12.24 -1.74 -1.95
N ARG A 126 12.34 -3.00 -2.37
CA ARG A 126 12.26 -3.40 -3.77
C ARG A 126 10.83 -3.38 -4.31
N TRP A 127 9.82 -3.51 -3.44
CA TRP A 127 8.42 -3.54 -3.87
C TRP A 127 8.01 -2.25 -4.57
N GLY A 128 7.28 -2.41 -5.67
CA GLY A 128 6.85 -1.32 -6.52
C GLY A 128 7.90 -0.83 -7.51
N THR A 129 9.19 -1.21 -7.38
CA THR A 129 10.23 -0.87 -8.37
C THR A 129 10.04 -1.70 -9.64
N LEU A 130 10.22 -1.11 -10.81
CA LEU A 130 10.15 -1.84 -12.08
C LEU A 130 11.30 -2.84 -12.18
N ARG A 131 10.95 -4.11 -12.39
CA ARG A 131 11.91 -5.21 -12.58
C ARG A 131 11.46 -6.13 -13.70
N GLU A 132 12.42 -6.74 -14.37
CA GLU A 132 12.15 -7.77 -15.35
C GLU A 132 11.69 -9.06 -14.65
N VAL A 133 10.63 -9.67 -15.16
CA VAL A 133 10.17 -10.98 -14.74
C VAL A 133 11.06 -12.03 -15.40
N THR A 134 12.02 -12.57 -14.65
CA THR A 134 13.00 -13.53 -15.17
C THR A 134 12.60 -14.99 -14.95
N ALA A 135 11.66 -15.26 -14.04
CA ALA A 135 11.16 -16.62 -13.80
C ALA A 135 10.40 -17.15 -15.02
N ALA A 136 10.72 -18.38 -15.44
CA ALA A 136 10.07 -19.02 -16.57
C ALA A 136 8.64 -19.46 -16.24
N GLY A 137 7.83 -19.70 -17.26
CA GLY A 137 6.50 -20.32 -17.12
C GLY A 137 5.33 -19.37 -16.93
N SER A 138 5.52 -18.06 -17.14
CA SER A 138 4.44 -17.06 -17.14
C SER A 138 4.39 -16.31 -18.47
N SER A 139 3.19 -15.87 -18.85
CA SER A 139 3.01 -14.92 -19.97
C SER A 139 3.67 -13.57 -19.72
N THR A 140 4.05 -13.27 -18.48
CA THR A 140 4.74 -12.04 -18.11
C THR A 140 6.26 -12.18 -18.13
N THR A 141 6.81 -13.38 -18.32
CA THR A 141 8.27 -13.61 -18.42
C THR A 141 8.89 -12.72 -19.51
N GLY A 142 9.97 -12.02 -19.19
CA GLY A 142 10.64 -11.07 -20.07
C GLY A 142 10.02 -9.67 -20.09
N THR A 143 8.92 -9.43 -19.36
CA THR A 143 8.32 -8.08 -19.25
C THR A 143 8.76 -7.39 -17.97
N TYR A 144 8.77 -6.05 -17.99
CA TYR A 144 9.02 -5.23 -16.80
C TYR A 144 7.72 -5.00 -16.05
N ARG A 145 7.71 -5.29 -14.74
CA ARG A 145 6.57 -5.13 -13.85
C ARG A 145 7.00 -4.52 -12.52
N PRO A 146 6.10 -3.84 -11.80
CA PRO A 146 6.36 -3.47 -10.41
C PRO A 146 6.65 -4.72 -9.59
N TYR A 147 7.82 -4.74 -8.92
CA TYR A 147 8.23 -5.89 -8.11
C TYR A 147 7.28 -6.10 -6.93
N GLY A 148 6.95 -7.33 -6.67
CA GLY A 148 6.06 -7.74 -5.61
C GLY A 148 6.32 -9.19 -5.23
N LEU A 149 5.26 -9.92 -4.87
CA LEU A 149 5.34 -11.30 -4.43
C LEU A 149 4.48 -12.20 -5.35
N ASP A 150 4.94 -13.41 -5.59
CA ASP A 150 4.05 -14.49 -6.08
C ASP A 150 3.32 -15.15 -4.89
N CYS A 151 2.43 -16.12 -5.18
CA CYS A 151 1.66 -16.81 -4.15
C CYS A 151 2.54 -17.48 -3.09
N SER A 152 3.61 -18.16 -3.51
CA SER A 152 4.54 -18.81 -2.59
C SER A 152 5.45 -17.82 -1.89
N GLY A 153 5.85 -16.73 -2.57
CA GLY A 153 6.64 -15.67 -1.97
C GLY A 153 5.89 -14.88 -0.89
N MET A 154 4.57 -14.73 -1.06
CA MET A 154 3.72 -14.14 -0.03
C MET A 154 3.71 -15.01 1.23
N MET A 155 3.55 -16.32 1.08
CA MET A 155 3.60 -17.27 2.21
C MET A 155 4.96 -17.26 2.89
N ASP A 156 6.06 -17.32 2.10
CA ASP A 156 7.42 -17.24 2.63
C ASP A 156 7.63 -15.96 3.44
N TRP A 157 7.18 -14.80 2.94
CA TRP A 157 7.34 -13.53 3.62
C TRP A 157 6.52 -13.45 4.92
N ILE A 158 5.25 -13.90 4.89
CA ILE A 158 4.38 -13.92 6.09
C ILE A 158 5.04 -14.73 7.21
N PHE A 159 5.42 -15.96 6.91
CA PHE A 159 6.01 -16.83 7.93
C PHE A 159 7.38 -16.35 8.38
N TYR A 160 8.18 -15.79 7.48
CA TYR A 160 9.46 -15.18 7.83
C TYR A 160 9.29 -14.02 8.82
N ASN A 161 8.24 -13.22 8.66
CA ASN A 161 7.98 -12.08 9.54
C ASN A 161 7.43 -12.50 10.90
N ILE A 162 6.45 -13.41 10.96
CA ILE A 162 5.89 -13.84 12.25
C ILE A 162 6.84 -14.71 13.08
N THR A 163 7.86 -15.31 12.46
CA THR A 163 8.89 -16.08 13.17
C THR A 163 10.11 -15.25 13.54
N GLY A 164 10.11 -13.95 13.24
CA GLY A 164 11.26 -13.08 13.53
C GLY A 164 12.48 -13.34 12.65
N GLY A 165 12.28 -13.82 11.42
CA GLY A 165 13.34 -14.06 10.44
C GLY A 165 13.76 -15.52 10.30
N GLU A 166 13.03 -16.45 10.85
CA GLU A 166 13.26 -17.88 10.65
C GLU A 166 12.59 -18.38 9.38
N TYR A 167 13.36 -18.91 8.44
CA TYR A 167 12.81 -19.49 7.22
C TYR A 167 12.37 -20.93 7.46
N ILE A 168 11.08 -21.12 7.73
CA ILE A 168 10.49 -22.42 8.09
C ILE A 168 9.81 -23.14 6.94
N LEU A 169 9.45 -22.40 5.88
CA LEU A 169 8.79 -22.94 4.71
C LEU A 169 9.82 -23.28 3.63
N GLY A 170 9.87 -24.54 3.21
CA GLY A 170 10.61 -24.92 2.02
C GLY A 170 12.13 -24.85 2.15
N ARG A 171 12.72 -25.66 2.96
CA ARG A 171 14.16 -25.93 2.90
C ARG A 171 14.52 -26.42 1.50
N GLY A 172 14.80 -25.47 0.57
CA GLY A 172 15.29 -25.76 -0.76
C GLY A 172 14.45 -25.28 -1.96
N GLY A 173 13.37 -24.50 -1.79
CA GLY A 173 12.63 -24.07 -2.97
C GLY A 173 11.45 -23.13 -2.78
N GLY A 174 11.19 -22.66 -1.58
CA GLY A 174 10.01 -21.86 -1.28
C GLY A 174 8.74 -22.68 -1.08
N ALA A 175 7.72 -22.07 -0.45
CA ALA A 175 6.42 -22.69 -0.29
C ALA A 175 5.72 -22.86 -1.64
N THR A 176 5.09 -24.00 -1.85
CA THR A 176 4.10 -24.17 -2.91
C THR A 176 2.73 -23.86 -2.33
N ALA A 177 2.04 -22.88 -2.87
CA ALA A 177 0.64 -22.64 -2.52
C ALA A 177 -0.18 -23.87 -3.01
N GLN A 178 -0.84 -24.53 -2.08
CA GLN A 178 -1.78 -25.63 -2.35
C GLN A 178 -3.20 -25.12 -2.21
#